data_59d2e4a5275dc467959892e88be1af13
#
_entry.id   59d2e4a5275dc467959892e88be1af13
#
_cell.length_a   1.000
_cell.length_b   1.000
_cell.length_c   1.000
_cell.angle_alpha   90.00
_cell.angle_beta   90.00
_cell.angle_gamma   90.00
#
_symmetry.space_group_name_H-M   'P 1'
#
loop_
_entity.id
_entity.type
_entity.pdbx_description
1 polymer ?
#
loop_
_entity_poly.entity_id
_entity_poly.type
_entity_poly.pdbx_seq_one_letter_code
_entity_poly.pdbx_strand_id
1 'polypeptide(L)'
;MINTLAAFFSILNVGTEVPVSFEKEKWISVQENTLLIKNQIIPRNRHRRGVVELQNFSKATSDGAMSMELLTEYDCKKGTFRLINHRGFSKINLEGELVYDWRGFDPRAFVGIPAATPARNVFELVCGYKRKAIF
;
A
#
# COMPACT_ATOMS: atom_id res chain seq x y z
N MET A 1 -11.39 7.04 25.53
CA MET A 1 -11.99 6.79 25.54
C MET A 1 -12.27 6.68 25.21
N ILE A 2 -11.70 6.89 25.16
CA ILE A 2 -12.05 6.68 25.19
C ILE A 2 -12.03 6.71 24.88
N ASN A 3 -11.40 6.61 25.35
CA ASN A 3 -11.80 6.51 25.38
C ASN A 3 -11.71 6.62 25.04
N THR A 4 -10.92 6.51 25.40
CA THR A 4 -11.35 6.36 25.37
C THR A 4 -11.37 6.37 25.02
N LEU A 5 -10.91 6.38 24.71
CA LEU A 5 -11.45 6.16 24.51
C LEU A 5 -11.57 6.20 24.16
N ALA A 6 -10.71 6.18 24.25
CA ALA A 6 -11.40 6.05 24.13
C ALA A 6 -11.46 5.94 23.83
N ALA A 7 -10.86 5.83 23.67
CA ALA A 7 -11.45 5.61 23.57
C ALA A 7 -11.48 5.40 23.18
N PHE A 8 -11.14 5.21 22.86
CA PHE A 8 -11.78 4.92 22.62
C PHE A 8 -12.01 4.98 22.29
N PHE A 9 -11.50 4.74 22.30
CA PHE A 9 -12.38 4.66 22.09
C PHE A 9 -12.83 4.89 21.88
N SER A 10 -12.29 4.91 21.84
CA SER A 10 -13.09 5.00 21.76
C SER A 10 -13.44 5.14 21.63
N ILE A 11 -13.29 5.14 21.46
CA ILE A 11 -13.95 5.18 21.40
C ILE A 11 -14.33 5.28 21.16
N LEU A 12 -14.13 5.19 20.94
CA LEU A 12 -14.79 5.20 20.65
C LEU A 12 -15.12 5.41 20.21
N ASN A 13 -15.07 5.36 20.04
CA ASN A 13 -15.57 5.52 19.59
C ASN A 13 -15.71 5.67 19.24
N VAL A 14 -15.64 5.67 19.15
CA VAL A 14 -15.71 5.76 18.74
C VAL A 14 -15.61 5.84 18.06
N GLY A 15 -15.50 5.83 17.52
CA GLY A 15 -15.33 5.80 16.94
C GLY A 15 -15.02 5.92 16.18
N THR A 16 -14.88 5.95 15.76
CA THR A 16 -14.46 6.19 15.23
C THR A 16 -14.09 6.48 14.51
N GLU A 17 -14.18 6.41 13.90
CA GLU A 17 -13.63 6.85 13.05
C GLU A 17 -12.42 7.39 13.00
N VAL A 18 -12.00 7.74 13.20
CA VAL A 18 -10.75 8.12 13.57
C VAL A 18 -9.63 7.33 13.02
N PRO A 19 -9.73 6.07 12.87
CA PRO A 19 -8.70 5.25 12.30
C PRO A 19 -8.21 5.75 10.98
N VAL A 20 -9.07 6.39 10.22
CA VAL A 20 -8.67 6.87 8.91
C VAL A 20 -7.58 7.91 9.00
N SER A 21 -7.72 8.89 9.87
CA SER A 21 -6.68 9.90 9.96
C SER A 21 -5.42 9.31 10.56
N PHE A 22 -5.56 8.37 11.46
CA PHE A 22 -4.40 7.70 12.01
C PHE A 22 -3.65 6.95 10.93
N GLU A 23 -4.36 6.28 10.06
CA GLU A 23 -3.72 5.55 8.98
C GLU A 23 -3.05 6.50 7.99
N LYS A 24 -3.65 7.64 7.77
CA LYS A 24 -3.10 8.60 6.86
C LYS A 24 -1.68 9.02 7.22
N GLU A 25 -1.40 9.11 8.50
CA GLU A 25 -0.08 9.51 8.92
C GLU A 25 0.99 8.50 8.57
N LYS A 26 0.57 7.28 8.27
CA LYS A 26 1.50 6.23 7.93
C LYS A 26 1.72 6.08 6.44
N TRP A 27 1.04 6.87 5.65
CA TRP A 27 1.12 6.75 4.20
C TRP A 27 1.92 7.90 3.61
N ILE A 28 2.67 7.58 2.58
CA ILE A 28 3.43 8.57 1.81
C ILE A 28 2.79 8.67 0.45
N SER A 29 2.45 9.88 0.04
CA SER A 29 1.86 10.09 -1.27
C SER A 29 2.96 10.03 -2.33
N VAL A 30 2.79 9.14 -3.28
CA VAL A 30 3.69 9.03 -4.43
C VAL A 30 3.11 9.81 -5.58
N GLN A 31 1.80 9.70 -5.76
CA GLN A 31 1.08 10.42 -6.78
C GLN A 31 -0.20 10.91 -6.11
N GLU A 32 -0.43 12.18 -6.19
CA GLU A 32 -1.44 12.84 -5.38
C GLU A 32 -2.76 12.12 -5.37
N ASN A 33 -3.18 11.65 -4.20
CA ASN A 33 -4.46 10.99 -3.94
C ASN A 33 -4.74 9.73 -4.74
N THR A 34 -3.81 9.33 -5.61
CA THR A 34 -4.04 8.14 -6.43
C THR A 34 -3.12 7.00 -6.08
N LEU A 35 -1.90 7.30 -5.63
CA LEU A 35 -0.97 6.25 -5.27
C LEU A 35 -0.21 6.65 -4.02
N LEU A 36 -0.36 5.86 -2.98
CA LEU A 36 0.33 6.06 -1.72
C LEU A 36 1.06 4.78 -1.35
N ILE A 37 2.13 4.91 -0.61
CA ILE A 37 2.81 3.72 -0.07
C ILE A 37 2.84 3.84 1.45
N LYS A 38 2.79 2.69 2.09
CA LYS A 38 2.90 2.66 3.54
C LYS A 38 4.32 3.02 3.93
N ASN A 39 4.46 3.84 4.96
CA ASN A 39 5.77 4.28 5.40
C ASN A 39 6.44 3.17 6.22
N GLN A 40 6.65 2.05 5.56
CA GLN A 40 7.26 0.89 6.19
C GLN A 40 7.75 -0.02 5.08
N ILE A 41 9.06 -0.19 5.01
CA ILE A 41 9.66 -1.08 4.02
C ILE A 41 9.83 -2.42 4.67
N ILE A 42 9.40 -3.46 3.99
CA ILE A 42 9.45 -4.84 4.49
C ILE A 42 10.69 -5.49 3.92
N PRO A 43 11.69 -5.81 4.75
CA PRO A 43 12.87 -6.50 4.24
C PRO A 43 12.47 -7.85 3.69
N ARG A 44 12.98 -8.15 2.52
CA ARG A 44 12.76 -9.44 1.91
C ARG A 44 14.12 -10.09 1.71
N ASN A 45 14.24 -10.90 0.70
CA ASN A 45 15.45 -11.65 0.46
C ASN A 45 16.48 -10.77 -0.25
N ARG A 46 17.70 -10.68 0.32
CA ARG A 46 18.82 -9.97 -0.31
C ARG A 46 18.48 -8.55 -0.71
N HIS A 47 18.43 -8.31 -2.02
CA HIS A 47 18.19 -6.98 -2.58
C HIS A 47 16.71 -6.68 -2.76
N ARG A 48 15.85 -7.51 -2.22
CA ARG A 48 14.42 -7.38 -2.42
C ARG A 48 13.76 -6.69 -1.24
N ARG A 49 12.77 -5.88 -1.52
CA ARG A 49 12.02 -5.14 -0.51
C ARG A 49 10.55 -5.13 -0.86
N GLY A 50 9.74 -5.33 0.15
CA GLY A 50 8.31 -5.27 -0.02
C GLY A 50 7.76 -3.94 0.47
N VAL A 51 6.68 -3.50 -0.14
CA VAL A 51 5.99 -2.30 0.30
C VAL A 51 4.51 -2.49 0.04
N VAL A 52 3.70 -1.94 0.94
CA VAL A 52 2.25 -1.95 0.78
C VAL A 52 1.85 -0.66 0.07
N GLU A 53 1.09 -0.80 -1.02
CA GLU A 53 0.65 0.32 -1.83
C GLU A 53 -0.86 0.45 -1.72
N LEU A 54 -1.33 1.68 -1.81
CA LEU A 54 -2.75 2.00 -1.87
C LEU A 54 -2.99 2.76 -3.15
N GLN A 55 -3.91 2.27 -3.97
CA GLN A 55 -4.28 2.95 -5.20
C GLN A 55 -5.75 3.32 -5.14
N ASN A 56 -6.06 4.57 -5.44
CA ASN A 56 -7.42 5.05 -5.53
C ASN A 56 -7.79 5.25 -6.99
N PHE A 57 -9.02 4.91 -7.33
CA PHE A 57 -9.49 5.02 -8.71
C PHE A 57 -10.56 6.09 -8.82
N SER A 58 -10.62 6.76 -9.97
CA SER A 58 -11.65 7.75 -10.22
C SER A 58 -12.97 7.09 -10.61
N LYS A 59 -12.89 5.86 -11.09
CA LYS A 59 -14.06 5.07 -11.45
C LYS A 59 -13.87 3.68 -10.91
N ALA A 60 -14.97 3.04 -10.54
CA ALA A 60 -14.91 1.66 -10.05
C ALA A 60 -14.35 0.76 -11.15
N THR A 61 -13.55 -0.20 -10.72
CA THR A 61 -13.07 -1.24 -11.63
C THR A 61 -14.23 -2.15 -12.00
N SER A 62 -14.01 -3.07 -12.94
CA SER A 62 -15.07 -4.01 -13.33
C SER A 62 -15.54 -4.85 -12.15
N ASP A 63 -14.71 -5.03 -11.14
CA ASP A 63 -15.06 -5.77 -9.93
C ASP A 63 -15.77 -4.91 -8.91
N GLY A 64 -15.91 -3.60 -9.17
CA GLY A 64 -16.56 -2.71 -8.22
C GLY A 64 -15.63 -2.07 -7.21
N ALA A 65 -14.32 -2.14 -7.42
CA ALA A 65 -13.37 -1.57 -6.49
C ALA A 65 -13.09 -0.10 -6.81
N MET A 66 -13.09 0.74 -5.78
CA MET A 66 -12.69 2.14 -5.88
C MET A 66 -11.30 2.36 -5.30
N SER A 67 -10.79 1.41 -4.56
CA SER A 67 -9.40 1.46 -4.10
C SER A 67 -8.86 0.04 -3.98
N MET A 68 -7.54 -0.04 -3.94
CA MET A 68 -6.88 -1.32 -3.93
C MET A 68 -5.65 -1.25 -3.04
N GLU A 69 -5.45 -2.29 -2.25
CA GLU A 69 -4.24 -2.46 -1.46
C GLU A 69 -3.39 -3.54 -2.11
N LEU A 70 -2.12 -3.24 -2.31
CA LEU A 70 -1.19 -4.17 -2.95
C LEU A 70 0.01 -4.39 -2.08
N LEU A 71 0.51 -5.62 -2.09
CA LEU A 71 1.84 -5.90 -1.55
C LEU A 71 2.73 -6.17 -2.75
N THR A 72 3.70 -5.30 -2.95
CA THR A 72 4.59 -5.37 -4.11
C THR A 72 6.02 -5.60 -3.63
N GLU A 73 6.74 -6.43 -4.36
CA GLU A 73 8.13 -6.73 -4.05
C GLU A 73 9.01 -6.16 -5.16
N TYR A 74 10.02 -5.39 -4.76
CA TYR A 74 10.96 -4.77 -5.70
C TYR A 74 12.33 -5.41 -5.53
N ASP A 75 12.98 -5.72 -6.65
CA ASP A 75 14.36 -6.16 -6.65
C ASP A 75 15.22 -4.94 -6.97
N CYS A 76 15.88 -4.42 -5.94
CA CYS A 76 16.61 -3.16 -6.07
C CYS A 76 17.87 -3.31 -6.91
N LYS A 77 18.39 -4.52 -7.02
CA LYS A 77 19.59 -4.74 -7.82
C LYS A 77 19.25 -4.87 -9.30
N LYS A 78 18.19 -5.60 -9.60
CA LYS A 78 17.82 -5.87 -11.00
C LYS A 78 16.87 -4.85 -11.58
N GLY A 79 16.25 -4.03 -10.76
CA GLY A 79 15.29 -3.05 -11.24
C GLY A 79 14.02 -3.68 -11.75
N THR A 80 13.55 -4.72 -11.05
CA THR A 80 12.33 -5.43 -11.42
C THR A 80 11.38 -5.46 -10.23
N PHE A 81 10.13 -5.84 -10.50
CA PHE A 81 9.14 -5.93 -9.43
C PHE A 81 8.14 -7.03 -9.74
N ARG A 82 7.42 -7.42 -8.70
CA ARG A 82 6.31 -8.37 -8.85
C ARG A 82 5.27 -8.08 -7.79
N LEU A 83 4.03 -8.46 -8.12
CA LEU A 83 2.90 -8.33 -7.21
C LEU A 83 2.76 -9.61 -6.40
N ILE A 84 2.58 -9.45 -5.09
CA ILE A 84 2.40 -10.61 -4.21
C ILE A 84 0.94 -10.80 -3.87
N ASN A 85 0.29 -9.76 -3.35
CA ASN A 85 -1.12 -9.82 -2.97
C ASN A 85 -1.81 -8.54 -3.38
N HIS A 86 -3.12 -8.61 -3.62
CA HIS A 86 -3.91 -7.39 -3.73
C HIS A 86 -5.35 -7.65 -3.33
N ARG A 87 -5.97 -6.62 -2.81
CA ARG A 87 -7.37 -6.63 -2.37
C ARG A 87 -8.05 -5.36 -2.83
N GLY A 88 -9.31 -5.47 -3.17
CA GLY A 88 -10.08 -4.31 -3.62
C GLY A 88 -11.19 -3.96 -2.66
N PHE A 89 -11.46 -2.67 -2.53
CA PHE A 89 -12.47 -2.14 -1.62
C PHE A 89 -13.43 -1.25 -2.38
N SER A 90 -14.68 -1.20 -1.91
CA SER A 90 -15.74 -0.52 -2.63
C SER A 90 -15.66 1.00 -2.59
N LYS A 91 -14.86 1.55 -1.68
CA LYS A 91 -14.68 3.00 -1.56
C LYS A 91 -13.20 3.34 -1.61
N ILE A 92 -12.91 4.64 -1.80
CA ILE A 92 -11.51 5.07 -1.81
C ILE A 92 -10.88 4.89 -0.43
N ASN A 93 -9.57 4.93 -0.39
CA ASN A 93 -8.78 4.85 0.84
C ASN A 93 -9.02 3.57 1.62
N LEU A 94 -9.29 2.47 0.91
CA LEU A 94 -9.47 1.14 1.48
C LEU A 94 -10.66 1.07 2.43
N GLU A 95 -11.67 1.88 2.16
CA GLU A 95 -12.90 1.88 2.95
C GLU A 95 -14.00 1.12 2.22
N GLY A 96 -15.09 0.97 2.92
CA GLY A 96 -16.22 0.25 2.37
C GLY A 96 -16.05 -1.24 2.53
N GLU A 97 -16.61 -1.98 1.59
CA GLU A 97 -16.62 -3.44 1.66
C GLU A 97 -15.47 -4.02 0.87
N LEU A 98 -14.96 -5.14 1.34
CA LEU A 98 -13.98 -5.91 0.59
C LEU A 98 -14.68 -6.52 -0.62
N VAL A 99 -14.20 -6.14 -1.81
CA VAL A 99 -14.79 -6.59 -3.05
C VAL A 99 -14.13 -7.88 -3.53
N TYR A 100 -12.82 -7.95 -3.39
CA TYR A 100 -12.07 -9.16 -3.73
C TYR A 100 -10.77 -9.19 -2.93
N ASP A 101 -10.24 -10.41 -2.78
CA ASP A 101 -8.98 -10.62 -2.06
C ASP A 101 -8.19 -11.68 -2.81
N TRP A 102 -7.15 -11.24 -3.52
CA TRP A 102 -6.31 -12.15 -4.27
C TRP A 102 -4.98 -12.35 -3.57
N ARG A 103 -4.65 -13.61 -3.35
CA ARG A 103 -3.36 -13.98 -2.78
C ARG A 103 -2.68 -14.93 -3.72
N GLY A 104 -1.49 -14.55 -4.15
CA GLY A 104 -0.76 -15.38 -5.07
C GLY A 104 -0.16 -16.58 -4.36
N PHE A 105 -0.67 -17.73 -4.69
CA PHE A 105 -0.06 -18.95 -4.20
C PHE A 105 1.19 -19.26 -5.00
N ASP A 106 1.18 -18.89 -6.28
CA ASP A 106 2.35 -19.02 -7.13
C ASP A 106 2.94 -17.63 -7.30
N PRO A 107 4.16 -17.40 -6.82
CA PRO A 107 4.77 -16.09 -6.98
C PRO A 107 4.83 -15.73 -8.45
N ARG A 108 4.44 -14.51 -8.76
CA ARG A 108 4.54 -14.03 -10.13
C ARG A 108 6.00 -13.81 -10.47
N ALA A 109 6.30 -13.92 -11.76
CA ALA A 109 7.64 -13.62 -12.22
C ALA A 109 7.92 -12.13 -12.05
N PHE A 110 9.16 -11.79 -11.78
CA PHE A 110 9.57 -10.40 -11.77
C PHE A 110 9.55 -9.86 -13.18
N VAL A 111 9.11 -8.61 -13.32
CA VAL A 111 9.07 -7.94 -14.62
C VAL A 111 9.78 -6.60 -14.50
N GLY A 112 10.23 -6.08 -15.63
CA GLY A 112 10.92 -4.81 -15.65
C GLY A 112 9.98 -3.67 -15.27
N ILE A 113 10.55 -2.62 -14.71
CA ILE A 113 9.80 -1.44 -14.30
C ILE A 113 9.92 -0.40 -15.40
N PRO A 114 8.82 -0.06 -16.09
CA PRO A 114 8.92 0.94 -17.15
C PRO A 114 9.34 2.30 -16.60
N ALA A 115 10.15 3.02 -17.37
CA ALA A 115 10.55 4.37 -16.99
C ALA A 115 9.33 5.28 -17.02
N ALA A 116 9.39 6.34 -16.21
CA ALA A 116 8.36 7.37 -16.19
C ALA A 116 6.97 6.83 -15.83
N THR A 117 6.91 5.85 -14.94
CA THR A 117 5.65 5.31 -14.45
C THR A 117 5.59 5.48 -12.95
N PRO A 118 4.38 5.41 -12.36
CA PRO A 118 4.29 5.45 -10.90
C PRO A 118 5.08 4.33 -10.23
N ALA A 119 5.14 3.16 -10.85
CA ALA A 119 5.92 2.06 -10.29
C ALA A 119 7.40 2.41 -10.20
N ARG A 120 7.92 3.14 -11.17
CA ARG A 120 9.31 3.59 -11.14
C ARG A 120 9.55 4.54 -9.97
N ASN A 121 8.60 5.42 -9.70
CA ASN A 121 8.71 6.34 -8.58
C ASN A 121 8.72 5.58 -7.25
N VAL A 122 7.87 4.58 -7.11
CA VAL A 122 7.87 3.75 -5.91
C VAL A 122 9.19 3.01 -5.76
N PHE A 123 9.69 2.46 -6.86
CA PHE A 123 10.96 1.76 -6.86
C PHE A 123 12.07 2.65 -6.33
N GLU A 124 12.13 3.88 -6.80
CA GLU A 124 13.18 4.79 -6.39
C GLU A 124 13.07 5.16 -4.92
N LEU A 125 11.86 5.33 -4.43
CA LEU A 125 11.66 5.61 -3.02
C LEU A 125 12.07 4.41 -2.17
N VAL A 126 11.61 3.24 -2.52
CA VAL A 126 11.84 2.03 -1.72
C VAL A 126 13.30 1.65 -1.73
N CYS A 127 13.92 1.68 -2.88
CA CYS A 127 15.30 1.22 -3.02
C CYS A 127 16.30 2.30 -2.60
N GLY A 128 15.90 3.56 -2.67
CA GLY A 128 16.75 4.64 -2.21
C GLY A 128 16.93 4.66 -0.71
N TYR A 129 15.99 4.11 0.03
CA TYR A 129 16.05 4.12 1.49
C TYR A 129 17.18 3.28 2.05
N LYS A 130 17.78 2.44 1.25
CA LYS A 130 18.87 1.60 1.77
C LYS A 130 20.00 2.42 2.36
N ARG A 131 20.16 3.64 1.89
CA ARG A 131 21.23 4.49 2.38
C ARG A 131 20.96 5.08 3.72
N LYS A 132 19.75 4.99 4.17
CA LYS A 132 19.37 5.52 5.47
C LYS A 132 19.59 4.51 6.58
N ALA A 133 20.02 3.34 6.23
CA ALA A 133 20.37 2.32 7.22
C ALA A 133 19.22 1.97 8.13
N ILE A 134 18.01 2.06 7.64
CA ILE A 134 16.88 1.69 8.47
C ILE A 134 16.48 0.25 8.25
N PHE A 135 17.16 -0.42 7.41
CA PHE A 135 16.87 -1.81 7.11
C PHE A 135 18.01 -2.71 7.59
#